data_b4a75096b10e538ef76c229f356fbaee
#
_entry.id   b4a75096b10e538ef76c229f356fbaee
#
_cell.length_a   1.000
_cell.length_b   1.000
_cell.length_c   1.000
_cell.angle_alpha   90.00
_cell.angle_beta   90.00
_cell.angle_gamma   90.00
#
_symmetry.space_group_name_H-M   'P 1'
#
loop_
_entity.id
_entity.type
_entity.pdbx_description
1 polymer ?
#
loop_
_entity_poly.entity_id
_entity_poly.type
_entity_poly.pdbx_seq_one_letter_code
_entity_poly.pdbx_strand_id
1 'polypeptide(L)'
;MKIRQTALATLASLAVSAMLASPAAIAVEGLPTTMTWSAYDVGSAGYAEASAIADAFGREFGTRIRIQPSGSSIGRLQPVLTGRAEIGFLATESFFAAEGIHDFSARRWGPQDLRAIAGRPSSFGVFTAFDANIKELKDLKGVRFAYVAGNPSINVKCDALLSFAGLSRSDVKAIMFPTYAAAMSSVAQNQSDASCTTTTPSQVYELEQSPRGIRWLDTPADNKEGWARLKAVAPFFQPYTETVGAGISEKNPAHILAYRYPAMVVRADADEKMVYAAIKGLDQTYGLYQNATKIMYRWKLEDAGTPAIDVPFHPGAIRYLKERGIWTAEHQSWNDQRLARLNALRSEWPKAIAQGKGKSDEEFAAIWEQHRLKALGSLK
;
A
#
# COMPACT_ATOMS: atom_id res chain seq x y z
N MET A 1 -54.47 19.41 78.55
CA MET A 1 -53.46 20.10 77.78
C MET A 1 -52.34 19.08 77.51
N LYS A 2 -52.31 18.44 76.31
CA LYS A 2 -51.44 17.31 75.98
C LYS A 2 -50.54 17.75 74.86
N ILE A 3 -49.24 17.72 75.14
CA ILE A 3 -48.14 18.00 74.19
C ILE A 3 -47.89 16.70 73.45
N ARG A 4 -47.97 16.74 72.12
CA ARG A 4 -47.54 15.65 71.21
C ARG A 4 -46.16 15.95 70.71
N GLN A 5 -45.22 15.09 70.99
CA GLN A 5 -43.88 15.04 70.40
C GLN A 5 -43.99 14.34 69.04
N THR A 6 -43.50 15.00 68.00
CA THR A 6 -43.31 14.42 66.69
C THR A 6 -41.86 14.04 66.54
N ALA A 7 -41.63 12.71 66.31
CA ALA A 7 -40.28 12.20 66.02
C ALA A 7 -39.94 12.42 64.51
N LEU A 8 -38.80 13.05 64.23
CA LEU A 8 -38.21 13.10 62.91
C LEU A 8 -37.38 11.84 62.66
N ALA A 9 -37.79 11.04 61.69
CA ALA A 9 -36.99 9.96 61.17
C ALA A 9 -36.06 10.46 60.06
N THR A 10 -34.74 10.40 60.32
CA THR A 10 -33.71 10.68 59.34
C THR A 10 -33.43 9.46 58.47
N LEU A 11 -33.83 9.54 57.20
CA LEU A 11 -33.45 8.55 56.16
C LEU A 11 -32.05 8.90 55.66
N ALA A 12 -31.09 8.06 56.00
CA ALA A 12 -29.73 8.08 55.42
C ALA A 12 -29.74 7.37 54.08
N SER A 13 -29.68 8.14 52.96
CA SER A 13 -29.54 7.61 51.63
C SER A 13 -28.07 7.21 51.39
N LEU A 14 -27.78 5.92 51.36
CA LEU A 14 -26.51 5.39 50.83
C LEU A 14 -26.52 5.52 49.29
N ALA A 15 -25.84 6.52 48.76
CA ALA A 15 -25.50 6.59 47.35
C ALA A 15 -24.35 5.59 47.08
N VAL A 16 -24.67 4.44 46.52
CA VAL A 16 -23.68 3.51 45.97
C VAL A 16 -23.23 4.10 44.63
N SER A 17 -22.06 4.77 44.63
CA SER A 17 -21.37 5.18 43.44
C SER A 17 -20.78 3.93 42.77
N ALA A 18 -21.50 3.37 41.80
CA ALA A 18 -20.95 2.39 40.85
C ALA A 18 -19.88 3.08 40.02
N MET A 19 -18.60 2.96 40.41
CA MET A 19 -17.49 3.26 39.53
C MET A 19 -17.56 2.31 38.33
N LEU A 20 -18.01 2.82 37.21
CA LEU A 20 -17.82 2.19 35.91
C LEU A 20 -16.31 2.14 35.67
N ALA A 21 -15.67 1.04 36.05
CA ALA A 21 -14.30 0.76 35.61
C ALA A 21 -14.32 0.63 34.09
N SER A 22 -13.91 1.66 33.40
CA SER A 22 -13.54 1.53 31.98
C SER A 22 -12.52 0.42 31.87
N PRO A 23 -12.68 -0.57 30.97
CA PRO A 23 -11.66 -1.59 30.78
C PRO A 23 -10.35 -0.85 30.49
N ALA A 24 -9.33 -1.09 31.31
CA ALA A 24 -8.01 -0.55 31.08
C ALA A 24 -7.52 -1.12 29.75
N ALA A 25 -7.24 -0.26 28.77
CA ALA A 25 -6.65 -0.67 27.49
C ALA A 25 -5.39 -1.48 27.81
N ILE A 26 -5.27 -2.67 27.24
CA ILE A 26 -4.11 -3.54 27.43
C ILE A 26 -2.95 -2.90 26.66
N ALA A 27 -2.04 -2.24 27.39
CA ALA A 27 -0.86 -1.68 26.77
C ALA A 27 0.01 -2.80 26.17
N VAL A 28 0.25 -2.77 24.87
CA VAL A 28 1.25 -3.64 24.22
C VAL A 28 2.61 -3.00 24.44
N GLU A 29 3.50 -3.70 25.14
CA GLU A 29 4.87 -3.22 25.38
C GLU A 29 5.56 -2.90 24.04
N GLY A 30 6.07 -1.68 23.92
CA GLY A 30 6.74 -1.19 22.70
C GLY A 30 5.83 -0.41 21.75
N LEU A 31 4.51 -0.39 21.94
CA LEU A 31 3.62 0.43 21.11
C LEU A 31 3.52 1.86 21.68
N PRO A 32 3.86 2.91 20.91
CA PRO A 32 3.71 4.29 21.38
C PRO A 32 2.25 4.64 21.65
N THR A 33 2.02 5.55 22.60
CA THR A 33 0.67 6.07 22.91
C THR A 33 0.07 6.89 21.77
N THR A 34 0.92 7.45 20.92
CA THR A 34 0.53 8.20 19.71
C THR A 34 1.44 7.83 18.55
N MET A 35 0.87 7.68 17.38
CA MET A 35 1.60 7.42 16.13
C MET A 35 1.01 8.23 14.99
N THR A 36 1.82 8.49 13.98
CA THR A 36 1.36 8.97 12.67
C THR A 36 1.63 7.88 11.63
N TRP A 37 0.60 7.48 10.89
CA TRP A 37 0.74 6.60 9.75
C TRP A 37 0.48 7.38 8.47
N SER A 38 1.32 7.23 7.47
CA SER A 38 1.05 7.79 6.15
C SER A 38 0.25 6.78 5.32
N ALA A 39 -0.70 7.26 4.55
CA ALA A 39 -1.53 6.44 3.68
C ALA A 39 -1.83 7.15 2.36
N TYR A 40 -2.51 6.44 1.46
CA TYR A 40 -2.95 7.01 0.21
C TYR A 40 -4.13 7.96 0.41
N ASP A 41 -4.62 8.52 -0.69
CA ASP A 41 -5.70 9.50 -0.73
C ASP A 41 -6.98 8.98 -0.09
N VAL A 42 -7.78 9.89 0.46
CA VAL A 42 -9.11 9.56 0.99
C VAL A 42 -9.95 8.94 -0.13
N GLY A 43 -10.69 7.88 0.20
CA GLY A 43 -11.45 7.08 -0.77
C GLY A 43 -10.66 5.95 -1.41
N SER A 44 -9.32 5.93 -1.30
CA SER A 44 -8.53 4.76 -1.71
C SER A 44 -8.73 3.57 -0.77
N ALA A 45 -8.57 2.34 -1.30
CA ALA A 45 -8.59 1.14 -0.48
C ALA A 45 -7.56 1.21 0.65
N GLY A 46 -6.33 1.66 0.35
CA GLY A 46 -5.26 1.77 1.34
C GLY A 46 -5.55 2.74 2.49
N TYR A 47 -6.26 3.84 2.23
CA TYR A 47 -6.70 4.76 3.29
C TYR A 47 -7.75 4.12 4.19
N ALA A 48 -8.77 3.49 3.59
CA ALA A 48 -9.84 2.82 4.33
C ALA A 48 -9.29 1.71 5.25
N GLU A 49 -8.34 0.93 4.73
CA GLU A 49 -7.71 -0.16 5.47
C GLU A 49 -6.81 0.35 6.61
N ALA A 50 -5.96 1.35 6.34
CA ALA A 50 -5.15 2.00 7.38
C ALA A 50 -6.02 2.56 8.51
N SER A 51 -7.15 3.20 8.16
CA SER A 51 -8.09 3.76 9.13
C SER A 51 -8.76 2.68 9.98
N ALA A 52 -9.17 1.56 9.37
CA ALA A 52 -9.81 0.47 10.10
C ALA A 52 -8.85 -0.22 11.08
N ILE A 53 -7.59 -0.43 10.67
CA ILE A 53 -6.56 -0.99 11.54
C ILE A 53 -6.20 -0.01 12.66
N ALA A 54 -6.08 1.28 12.34
CA ALA A 54 -5.79 2.33 13.34
C ALA A 54 -6.90 2.43 14.40
N ASP A 55 -8.17 2.34 13.99
CA ASP A 55 -9.30 2.31 14.93
C ASP A 55 -9.25 1.08 15.84
N ALA A 56 -8.94 -0.11 15.28
CA ALA A 56 -8.79 -1.33 16.07
C ALA A 56 -7.65 -1.22 17.11
N PHE A 57 -6.51 -0.62 16.74
CA PHE A 57 -5.41 -0.33 17.66
C PHE A 57 -5.82 0.66 18.76
N GLY A 58 -6.61 1.67 18.42
CA GLY A 58 -7.14 2.62 19.37
C GLY A 58 -8.06 1.96 20.42
N ARG A 59 -8.96 1.09 19.97
CA ARG A 59 -9.89 0.36 20.84
C ARG A 59 -9.20 -0.63 21.76
N GLU A 60 -8.25 -1.41 21.24
CA GLU A 60 -7.63 -2.49 21.99
C GLU A 60 -6.48 -1.98 22.88
N PHE A 61 -5.62 -1.12 22.36
CA PHE A 61 -4.37 -0.72 23.01
C PHE A 61 -4.35 0.72 23.52
N GLY A 62 -5.38 1.53 23.21
CA GLY A 62 -5.42 2.94 23.55
C GLY A 62 -4.44 3.81 22.74
N THR A 63 -3.76 3.24 21.74
CA THR A 63 -2.83 3.98 20.87
C THR A 63 -3.59 4.88 19.91
N ARG A 64 -3.35 6.19 19.99
CA ARG A 64 -3.94 7.16 19.07
C ARG A 64 -3.13 7.26 17.78
N ILE A 65 -3.71 6.80 16.68
CA ILE A 65 -3.05 6.80 15.37
C ILE A 65 -3.69 7.86 14.48
N ARG A 66 -2.86 8.83 14.06
CA ARG A 66 -3.25 9.83 13.06
C ARG A 66 -2.90 9.30 11.67
N ILE A 67 -3.88 9.18 10.79
CA ILE A 67 -3.63 8.89 9.38
C ILE A 67 -3.33 10.20 8.64
N GLN A 68 -2.18 10.27 7.97
CA GLN A 68 -1.78 11.37 7.10
C GLN A 68 -1.97 10.94 5.64
N PRO A 69 -3.04 11.37 4.95
CA PRO A 69 -3.28 11.00 3.56
C PRO A 69 -2.41 11.81 2.60
N SER A 70 -2.15 11.22 1.42
CA SER A 70 -1.50 11.90 0.29
C SER A 70 -2.05 11.40 -1.04
N GLY A 71 -2.31 12.32 -1.97
CA GLY A 71 -2.77 12.04 -3.32
C GLY A 71 -1.69 11.46 -4.25
N SER A 72 -0.43 11.36 -3.81
CA SER A 72 0.68 10.81 -4.59
C SER A 72 1.52 9.80 -3.81
N SER A 73 2.21 8.92 -4.51
CA SER A 73 3.07 7.91 -3.87
C SER A 73 4.32 8.54 -3.24
N ILE A 74 4.90 9.57 -3.84
CA ILE A 74 6.01 10.31 -3.25
C ILE A 74 5.56 11.03 -1.97
N GLY A 75 4.39 11.67 -2.01
CA GLY A 75 3.86 12.42 -0.87
C GLY A 75 3.57 11.55 0.35
N ARG A 76 3.17 10.27 0.19
CA ARG A 76 2.98 9.37 1.34
C ARG A 76 4.26 8.66 1.79
N LEU A 77 5.25 8.48 0.91
CA LEU A 77 6.54 7.91 1.27
C LEU A 77 7.40 8.90 2.07
N GLN A 78 7.40 10.16 1.70
CA GLN A 78 8.27 11.16 2.29
C GLN A 78 8.14 11.33 3.81
N PRO A 79 6.94 11.33 4.42
CA PRO A 79 6.81 11.35 5.88
C PRO A 79 7.51 10.18 6.57
N VAL A 80 7.51 8.99 5.97
CA VAL A 80 8.23 7.81 6.49
C VAL A 80 9.74 8.04 6.42
N LEU A 81 10.27 8.46 5.27
CA LEU A 81 11.70 8.70 5.08
C LEU A 81 12.26 9.76 6.01
N THR A 82 11.45 10.77 6.36
CA THR A 82 11.83 11.87 7.24
C THR A 82 11.52 11.63 8.71
N GLY A 83 10.97 10.47 9.08
CA GLY A 83 10.58 10.12 10.46
C GLY A 83 9.38 10.90 10.99
N ARG A 84 8.60 11.57 10.13
CA ARG A 84 7.34 12.24 10.50
C ARG A 84 6.14 11.31 10.55
N ALA A 85 6.27 10.13 9.99
CA ALA A 85 5.35 9.01 10.14
C ALA A 85 6.17 7.78 10.51
N GLU A 86 5.70 7.05 11.52
CA GLU A 86 6.35 5.81 11.95
C GLU A 86 6.13 4.70 10.94
N ILE A 87 4.93 4.60 10.36
CA ILE A 87 4.57 3.54 9.41
C ILE A 87 3.93 4.17 8.17
N GLY A 88 4.27 3.66 7.00
CA GLY A 88 3.60 3.98 5.74
C GLY A 88 2.77 2.80 5.23
N PHE A 89 1.52 3.06 4.86
CA PHE A 89 0.72 2.16 4.04
C PHE A 89 1.03 2.44 2.57
N LEU A 90 2.08 1.80 2.09
CA LEU A 90 2.71 2.06 0.80
C LEU A 90 2.34 1.00 -0.25
N ALA A 91 2.78 1.23 -1.48
CA ALA A 91 2.72 0.29 -2.58
C ALA A 91 4.11 0.17 -3.23
N THR A 92 4.17 -0.09 -4.53
CA THR A 92 5.41 -0.31 -5.26
C THR A 92 6.38 0.87 -5.30
N GLU A 93 6.00 2.05 -4.81
CA GLU A 93 6.98 3.12 -4.56
C GLU A 93 8.05 2.71 -3.54
N SER A 94 7.75 1.82 -2.60
CA SER A 94 8.76 1.26 -1.69
C SER A 94 9.82 0.44 -2.43
N PHE A 95 9.40 -0.37 -3.43
CA PHE A 95 10.32 -1.07 -4.32
C PHE A 95 11.14 -0.09 -5.15
N PHE A 96 10.50 0.88 -5.81
CA PHE A 96 11.21 1.84 -6.67
C PHE A 96 12.19 2.71 -5.87
N ALA A 97 11.81 3.10 -4.66
CA ALA A 97 12.68 3.84 -3.76
C ALA A 97 13.87 3.00 -3.28
N ALA A 98 13.65 1.72 -2.93
CA ALA A 98 14.74 0.81 -2.52
C ALA A 98 15.70 0.50 -3.68
N GLU A 99 15.18 0.40 -4.91
CA GLU A 99 16.00 0.17 -6.11
C GLU A 99 16.65 1.45 -6.67
N GLY A 100 16.21 2.65 -6.26
CA GLY A 100 16.66 3.91 -6.81
C GLY A 100 16.31 4.09 -8.29
N ILE A 101 15.11 3.67 -8.71
CA ILE A 101 14.66 3.71 -10.11
C ILE A 101 13.47 4.65 -10.30
N HIS A 102 13.13 4.96 -11.55
CA HIS A 102 12.12 5.96 -11.93
C HIS A 102 12.41 7.30 -11.24
N ASP A 103 11.43 7.93 -10.60
CA ASP A 103 11.61 9.22 -9.91
C ASP A 103 12.68 9.18 -8.81
N PHE A 104 13.01 7.99 -8.29
CA PHE A 104 14.02 7.79 -7.25
C PHE A 104 15.44 7.62 -7.79
N SER A 105 15.65 7.63 -9.12
CA SER A 105 16.97 7.70 -9.74
C SER A 105 17.63 9.08 -9.65
N ALA A 106 16.85 10.11 -9.31
CA ALA A 106 17.36 11.49 -9.16
C ALA A 106 18.29 11.59 -7.93
N ARG A 107 19.33 12.45 -8.04
CA ARG A 107 20.37 12.66 -7.00
C ARG A 107 19.85 12.89 -5.59
N ARG A 108 18.68 13.54 -5.46
CA ARG A 108 18.06 13.81 -4.16
C ARG A 108 17.50 12.59 -3.45
N TRP A 109 17.38 11.45 -4.15
CA TRP A 109 16.77 10.24 -3.60
C TRP A 109 17.80 9.13 -3.36
N GLY A 110 18.13 8.38 -4.39
CA GLY A 110 18.91 7.15 -4.31
C GLY A 110 18.18 6.00 -3.63
N PRO A 111 18.85 4.83 -3.50
CA PRO A 111 18.29 3.64 -2.86
C PRO A 111 17.95 3.88 -1.37
N GLN A 112 16.67 3.83 -1.04
CA GLN A 112 16.16 4.08 0.32
C GLN A 112 16.18 2.82 1.17
N ASP A 113 16.60 2.95 2.44
CA ASP A 113 16.69 1.84 3.38
C ASP A 113 15.36 1.60 4.10
N LEU A 114 14.49 0.86 3.44
CA LEU A 114 13.13 0.57 3.88
C LEU A 114 12.97 -0.89 4.30
N ARG A 115 12.03 -1.15 5.21
CA ARG A 115 11.65 -2.49 5.68
C ARG A 115 10.15 -2.66 5.71
N ALA A 116 9.70 -3.86 5.31
CA ALA A 116 8.31 -4.26 5.45
C ALA A 116 7.99 -4.76 6.86
N ILE A 117 6.76 -4.53 7.30
CA ILE A 117 6.16 -5.18 8.47
C ILE A 117 5.23 -6.30 8.00
N ALA A 118 4.31 -5.98 7.13
CA ALA A 118 3.31 -6.86 6.52
C ALA A 118 2.80 -6.24 5.23
N GLY A 119 2.18 -7.03 4.35
CA GLY A 119 1.53 -6.53 3.15
C GLY A 119 0.55 -7.56 2.59
N ARG A 120 -0.73 -7.19 2.50
CA ARG A 120 -1.75 -8.13 2.07
C ARG A 120 -1.72 -8.41 0.56
N PRO A 121 -2.18 -9.60 0.13
CA PRO A 121 -2.44 -9.88 -1.29
C PRO A 121 -3.47 -8.90 -1.87
N SER A 122 -3.23 -8.43 -3.08
CA SER A 122 -4.07 -7.49 -3.81
C SER A 122 -4.06 -7.76 -5.29
N SER A 123 -4.99 -7.15 -6.00
CA SER A 123 -5.07 -7.16 -7.44
C SER A 123 -4.99 -5.76 -8.03
N PHE A 124 -4.65 -5.67 -9.31
CA PHE A 124 -4.50 -4.43 -10.03
C PHE A 124 -4.83 -4.62 -11.51
N GLY A 125 -5.59 -3.71 -12.11
CA GLY A 125 -5.98 -3.81 -13.50
C GLY A 125 -6.31 -2.47 -14.12
N VAL A 126 -6.50 -2.46 -15.43
CA VAL A 126 -7.11 -1.34 -16.15
C VAL A 126 -8.62 -1.44 -16.00
N PHE A 127 -9.23 -0.34 -15.63
CA PHE A 127 -10.68 -0.16 -15.69
C PHE A 127 -11.05 0.92 -16.71
N THR A 128 -12.20 0.75 -17.32
CA THR A 128 -12.75 1.68 -18.33
C THR A 128 -14.20 1.99 -18.02
N ALA A 129 -14.68 3.13 -18.52
CA ALA A 129 -16.11 3.33 -18.66
C ALA A 129 -16.68 2.29 -19.64
N PHE A 130 -17.79 1.63 -19.27
CA PHE A 130 -18.41 0.61 -20.09
C PHE A 130 -18.94 1.18 -21.42
N ASP A 131 -19.44 2.42 -21.40
CA ASP A 131 -19.94 3.16 -22.57
C ASP A 131 -18.85 3.58 -23.56
N ALA A 132 -17.58 3.58 -23.14
CA ALA A 132 -16.45 3.90 -24.02
C ALA A 132 -16.15 2.80 -25.06
N ASN A 133 -16.83 1.63 -24.95
CA ASN A 133 -16.70 0.49 -25.87
C ASN A 133 -15.26 -0.06 -26.01
N ILE A 134 -14.44 0.07 -24.97
CA ILE A 134 -13.10 -0.50 -24.87
C ILE A 134 -13.24 -1.90 -24.29
N LYS A 135 -12.84 -2.94 -25.04
CA LYS A 135 -13.09 -4.35 -24.66
C LYS A 135 -11.83 -5.09 -24.23
N GLU A 136 -10.68 -4.69 -24.74
CA GLU A 136 -9.39 -5.32 -24.44
C GLU A 136 -8.27 -4.27 -24.39
N LEU A 137 -7.11 -4.64 -23.85
CA LEU A 137 -6.00 -3.69 -23.64
C LEU A 137 -5.48 -3.05 -24.93
N LYS A 138 -5.55 -3.72 -26.08
CA LYS A 138 -5.14 -3.13 -27.37
C LYS A 138 -6.05 -1.99 -27.83
N ASP A 139 -7.32 -1.97 -27.38
CA ASP A 139 -8.28 -0.93 -27.72
C ASP A 139 -7.96 0.41 -27.02
N LEU A 140 -6.99 0.42 -26.10
CA LEU A 140 -6.54 1.63 -25.41
C LEU A 140 -5.80 2.62 -26.33
N LYS A 141 -5.41 2.22 -27.53
CA LYS A 141 -4.73 3.13 -28.48
C LYS A 141 -5.58 4.35 -28.78
N GLY A 142 -5.03 5.55 -28.52
CA GLY A 142 -5.72 6.83 -28.69
C GLY A 142 -6.77 7.19 -27.64
N VAL A 143 -6.98 6.34 -26.63
CA VAL A 143 -7.95 6.55 -25.54
C VAL A 143 -7.46 7.62 -24.56
N ARG A 144 -8.37 8.41 -24.00
CA ARG A 144 -8.10 9.33 -22.89
C ARG A 144 -7.81 8.53 -21.62
N PHE A 145 -6.53 8.40 -21.28
CA PHE A 145 -6.07 7.57 -20.18
C PHE A 145 -5.57 8.44 -19.02
N ALA A 146 -6.14 8.26 -17.83
CA ALA A 146 -5.78 9.05 -16.64
C ALA A 146 -4.52 8.52 -15.95
N TYR A 147 -3.60 9.45 -15.69
CA TYR A 147 -2.36 9.28 -14.90
C TYR A 147 -2.35 10.23 -13.71
N VAL A 148 -1.45 10.01 -12.77
CA VAL A 148 -1.34 10.83 -11.54
C VAL A 148 0.02 11.50 -11.45
N ALA A 149 0.06 12.81 -11.26
CA ALA A 149 1.30 13.56 -11.08
C ALA A 149 2.06 13.09 -9.81
N GLY A 150 3.38 12.96 -9.91
CA GLY A 150 4.23 12.53 -8.78
C GLY A 150 3.88 11.15 -8.20
N ASN A 151 3.40 10.23 -9.06
CA ASN A 151 2.95 8.91 -8.63
C ASN A 151 3.55 7.78 -9.47
N PRO A 152 4.87 7.52 -9.37
CA PRO A 152 5.50 6.40 -10.07
C PRO A 152 4.84 5.06 -9.72
N SER A 153 4.37 4.89 -8.48
CA SER A 153 3.72 3.65 -8.06
C SER A 153 2.55 3.24 -8.92
N ILE A 154 1.70 4.18 -9.35
CA ILE A 154 0.56 3.83 -10.21
C ILE A 154 0.93 3.93 -11.68
N ASN A 155 1.64 4.98 -12.07
CA ASN A 155 1.92 5.26 -13.46
C ASN A 155 2.75 4.15 -14.14
N VAL A 156 3.79 3.64 -13.47
CA VAL A 156 4.61 2.53 -14.01
C VAL A 156 3.80 1.24 -14.14
N LYS A 157 2.86 0.99 -13.21
CA LYS A 157 1.96 -0.17 -13.32
C LYS A 157 0.99 -0.04 -14.49
N CYS A 158 0.48 1.17 -14.74
CA CYS A 158 -0.34 1.42 -15.93
C CYS A 158 0.48 1.22 -17.22
N ASP A 159 1.73 1.72 -17.25
CA ASP A 159 2.62 1.50 -18.40
C ASP A 159 2.93 0.01 -18.62
N ALA A 160 3.08 -0.77 -17.54
CA ALA A 160 3.25 -2.21 -17.62
C ALA A 160 2.02 -2.91 -18.22
N LEU A 161 0.80 -2.46 -17.87
CA LEU A 161 -0.44 -2.97 -18.46
C LEU A 161 -0.58 -2.59 -19.94
N LEU A 162 -0.18 -1.37 -20.33
CA LEU A 162 -0.11 -0.98 -21.74
C LEU A 162 0.90 -1.86 -22.48
N SER A 163 2.07 -2.09 -21.90
CA SER A 163 3.12 -2.92 -22.53
C SER A 163 2.69 -4.37 -22.73
N PHE A 164 1.80 -4.89 -21.89
CA PHE A 164 1.18 -6.21 -22.10
C PHE A 164 0.54 -6.31 -23.51
N ALA A 165 -0.15 -5.26 -23.94
CA ALA A 165 -0.77 -5.17 -25.26
C ALA A 165 0.17 -4.68 -26.37
N GLY A 166 1.47 -4.49 -26.08
CA GLY A 166 2.43 -3.90 -27.02
C GLY A 166 2.26 -2.38 -27.22
N LEU A 167 1.57 -1.71 -26.29
CA LEU A 167 1.39 -0.27 -26.26
C LEU A 167 2.34 0.39 -25.26
N SER A 168 2.52 1.69 -25.42
CA SER A 168 3.25 2.58 -24.53
C SER A 168 2.38 3.76 -24.11
N ARG A 169 2.86 4.59 -23.19
CA ARG A 169 2.17 5.82 -22.80
C ARG A 169 1.95 6.79 -23.97
N SER A 170 2.82 6.78 -24.97
CA SER A 170 2.68 7.63 -26.17
C SER A 170 1.57 7.16 -27.12
N ASP A 171 1.09 5.92 -26.98
CA ASP A 171 -0.01 5.37 -27.78
C ASP A 171 -1.39 5.75 -27.24
N VAL A 172 -1.47 6.33 -26.05
CA VAL A 172 -2.72 6.82 -25.43
C VAL A 172 -2.72 8.35 -25.34
N LYS A 173 -3.88 8.95 -25.15
CA LYS A 173 -3.98 10.37 -24.78
C LYS A 173 -3.84 10.47 -23.26
N ALA A 174 -2.59 10.54 -22.77
CA ALA A 174 -2.28 10.61 -21.35
C ALA A 174 -2.76 11.94 -20.76
N ILE A 175 -3.64 11.88 -19.74
CA ILE A 175 -4.16 13.05 -19.02
C ILE A 175 -3.63 12.97 -17.59
N MET A 176 -2.86 13.99 -17.19
CA MET A 176 -2.26 14.05 -15.85
C MET A 176 -3.19 14.73 -14.86
N PHE A 177 -3.55 14.05 -13.79
CA PHE A 177 -4.34 14.57 -12.68
C PHE A 177 -3.44 14.83 -11.45
N PRO A 178 -3.79 15.83 -10.62
CA PRO A 178 -2.93 16.22 -9.48
C PRO A 178 -2.94 15.18 -8.35
N THR A 179 -4.01 14.40 -8.21
CA THR A 179 -4.16 13.39 -7.14
C THR A 179 -4.72 12.07 -7.68
N TYR A 180 -4.52 11.01 -6.92
CA TYR A 180 -5.09 9.71 -7.21
C TYR A 180 -6.62 9.76 -7.28
N ALA A 181 -7.27 10.39 -6.28
CA ALA A 181 -8.73 10.48 -6.26
C ALA A 181 -9.27 11.18 -7.51
N ALA A 182 -8.64 12.30 -7.91
CA ALA A 182 -9.02 13.03 -9.12
C ALA A 182 -8.87 12.17 -10.39
N ALA A 183 -7.76 11.43 -10.52
CA ALA A 183 -7.53 10.56 -11.67
C ALA A 183 -8.56 9.43 -11.75
N MET A 184 -8.90 8.79 -10.63
CA MET A 184 -9.87 7.70 -10.62
C MET A 184 -11.29 8.19 -10.88
N SER A 185 -11.73 9.29 -10.25
CA SER A 185 -13.06 9.88 -10.47
C SER A 185 -13.23 10.49 -11.87
N SER A 186 -12.14 10.84 -12.56
CA SER A 186 -12.18 11.45 -13.90
C SER A 186 -12.91 10.57 -14.93
N VAL A 187 -12.88 9.24 -14.75
CA VAL A 187 -13.58 8.31 -15.64
C VAL A 187 -15.09 8.42 -15.48
N ALA A 188 -15.60 8.44 -14.24
CA ALA A 188 -17.03 8.66 -13.98
C ALA A 188 -17.49 10.04 -14.44
N GLN A 189 -16.63 11.05 -14.32
CA GLN A 189 -16.89 12.45 -14.72
C GLN A 189 -16.70 12.72 -16.23
N ASN A 190 -16.42 11.68 -17.02
CA ASN A 190 -16.16 11.78 -18.47
C ASN A 190 -14.99 12.72 -18.86
N GLN A 191 -14.03 12.90 -17.96
CA GLN A 191 -12.78 13.64 -18.26
C GLN A 191 -11.71 12.70 -18.84
N SER A 192 -11.83 11.40 -18.57
CA SER A 192 -11.05 10.31 -19.20
C SER A 192 -11.97 9.11 -19.48
N ASP A 193 -11.45 8.11 -20.18
CA ASP A 193 -12.21 6.88 -20.51
C ASP A 193 -11.66 5.65 -19.80
N ALA A 194 -10.41 5.71 -19.38
CA ALA A 194 -9.73 4.59 -18.71
C ALA A 194 -8.69 5.10 -17.70
N SER A 195 -8.38 4.25 -16.74
CA SER A 195 -7.22 4.36 -15.85
C SER A 195 -6.88 2.97 -15.30
N CYS A 196 -5.95 2.87 -14.36
CA CYS A 196 -5.60 1.62 -13.71
C CYS A 196 -5.55 1.74 -12.19
N THR A 197 -6.07 0.73 -11.48
CA THR A 197 -6.12 0.75 -10.02
C THR A 197 -6.39 -0.65 -9.45
N THR A 198 -6.51 -0.75 -8.12
CA THR A 198 -7.09 -1.90 -7.42
C THR A 198 -8.61 -1.91 -7.59
N THR A 199 -9.25 -3.01 -7.24
CA THR A 199 -10.67 -3.25 -7.55
C THR A 199 -11.67 -2.66 -6.54
N THR A 200 -11.20 -2.06 -5.44
CA THR A 200 -12.04 -1.69 -4.28
C THR A 200 -12.00 -0.23 -3.80
N PRO A 201 -11.34 0.74 -4.48
CA PRO A 201 -11.52 2.15 -4.14
C PRO A 201 -12.95 2.63 -4.32
N SER A 202 -13.37 3.65 -3.58
CA SER A 202 -14.72 4.20 -3.70
C SER A 202 -15.03 4.70 -5.12
N GLN A 203 -14.02 5.24 -5.83
CA GLN A 203 -14.16 5.80 -7.17
C GLN A 203 -14.55 4.77 -8.24
N VAL A 204 -14.10 3.51 -8.12
CA VAL A 204 -14.53 2.47 -9.07
C VAL A 204 -15.96 1.99 -8.79
N TYR A 205 -16.40 2.02 -7.52
CA TYR A 205 -17.82 1.80 -7.18
C TYR A 205 -18.70 2.98 -7.63
N GLU A 206 -18.19 4.21 -7.55
CA GLU A 206 -18.86 5.39 -8.11
C GLU A 206 -19.07 5.23 -9.62
N LEU A 207 -18.05 4.79 -10.36
CA LEU A 207 -18.16 4.52 -11.80
C LEU A 207 -19.14 3.38 -12.08
N GLU A 208 -19.11 2.28 -11.32
CA GLU A 208 -20.03 1.15 -11.45
C GLU A 208 -21.50 1.62 -11.34
N GLN A 209 -21.79 2.52 -10.40
CA GLN A 209 -23.13 3.03 -10.16
C GLN A 209 -23.52 4.21 -11.08
N SER A 210 -22.57 4.75 -11.82
CA SER A 210 -22.82 5.84 -12.77
C SER A 210 -23.47 5.33 -14.07
N PRO A 211 -24.12 6.21 -14.87
CA PRO A 211 -24.61 5.83 -16.18
C PRO A 211 -23.54 5.29 -17.15
N ARG A 212 -22.27 5.62 -16.90
CA ARG A 212 -21.16 5.14 -17.71
C ARG A 212 -20.82 3.68 -17.49
N GLY A 213 -21.10 3.13 -16.28
CA GLY A 213 -20.76 1.76 -15.88
C GLY A 213 -19.26 1.50 -15.87
N ILE A 214 -18.86 0.32 -15.39
CA ILE A 214 -17.46 -0.10 -15.32
C ILE A 214 -17.19 -1.36 -16.11
N ARG A 215 -15.99 -1.45 -16.71
CA ARG A 215 -15.41 -2.68 -17.26
C ARG A 215 -13.96 -2.79 -16.86
N TRP A 216 -13.54 -3.99 -16.45
CA TRP A 216 -12.12 -4.34 -16.26
C TRP A 216 -11.60 -5.02 -17.53
N LEU A 217 -10.35 -4.70 -17.90
CA LEU A 217 -9.70 -5.30 -19.06
C LEU A 217 -8.80 -6.44 -18.60
N ASP A 218 -8.96 -7.58 -19.23
CA ASP A 218 -8.23 -8.80 -18.86
C ASP A 218 -6.76 -8.78 -19.30
N THR A 219 -5.93 -9.43 -18.48
CA THR A 219 -4.54 -9.82 -18.78
C THR A 219 -4.46 -11.36 -18.75
N PRO A 220 -4.86 -12.06 -19.82
CA PRO A 220 -4.92 -13.52 -19.84
C PRO A 220 -3.60 -14.18 -19.46
N ALA A 221 -3.63 -15.16 -18.54
CA ALA A 221 -2.44 -15.80 -17.97
C ALA A 221 -1.63 -16.61 -19.01
N ASP A 222 -2.27 -17.07 -20.08
CA ASP A 222 -1.69 -17.83 -21.17
C ASP A 222 -0.99 -16.97 -22.24
N ASN A 223 -1.19 -15.64 -22.23
CA ASN A 223 -0.49 -14.73 -23.14
C ASN A 223 0.97 -14.50 -22.68
N LYS A 224 1.84 -15.47 -22.97
CA LYS A 224 3.25 -15.47 -22.57
C LYS A 224 4.03 -14.25 -23.05
N GLU A 225 3.77 -13.78 -24.27
CA GLU A 225 4.43 -12.61 -24.85
C GLU A 225 4.00 -11.32 -24.14
N GLY A 226 2.71 -11.16 -23.87
CA GLY A 226 2.18 -10.05 -23.09
C GLY A 226 2.79 -10.00 -21.70
N TRP A 227 2.88 -11.14 -21.03
CA TRP A 227 3.52 -11.25 -19.71
C TRP A 227 5.02 -10.97 -19.76
N ALA A 228 5.74 -11.38 -20.81
CA ALA A 228 7.15 -11.06 -20.96
C ALA A 228 7.37 -9.54 -21.08
N ARG A 229 6.57 -8.84 -21.92
CA ARG A 229 6.62 -7.38 -22.03
C ARG A 229 6.26 -6.69 -20.71
N LEU A 230 5.20 -7.10 -20.05
CA LEU A 230 4.77 -6.54 -18.76
C LEU A 230 5.86 -6.69 -17.69
N LYS A 231 6.44 -7.89 -17.55
CA LYS A 231 7.47 -8.17 -16.55
C LYS A 231 8.79 -7.43 -16.81
N ALA A 232 9.07 -7.05 -18.05
CA ALA A 232 10.20 -6.18 -18.37
C ALA A 232 10.06 -4.78 -17.75
N VAL A 233 8.83 -4.30 -17.55
CA VAL A 233 8.52 -3.01 -16.92
C VAL A 233 8.31 -3.17 -15.40
N ALA A 234 7.58 -4.20 -15.00
CA ALA A 234 7.17 -4.43 -13.60
C ALA A 234 7.30 -5.94 -13.25
N PRO A 235 8.49 -6.39 -12.81
CA PRO A 235 8.79 -7.83 -12.64
C PRO A 235 8.06 -8.50 -11.48
N PHE A 236 7.46 -7.74 -10.58
CA PHE A 236 6.81 -8.21 -9.36
C PHE A 236 5.37 -8.71 -9.58
N PHE A 237 4.78 -8.50 -10.76
CA PHE A 237 3.42 -8.95 -11.04
C PHE A 237 3.31 -10.43 -11.42
N GLN A 238 2.18 -11.02 -11.03
CA GLN A 238 1.77 -12.36 -11.40
C GLN A 238 0.32 -12.33 -11.95
N PRO A 239 -0.09 -13.31 -12.79
CA PRO A 239 -1.49 -13.48 -13.16
C PRO A 239 -2.37 -13.73 -11.93
N TYR A 240 -3.57 -13.18 -11.95
CA TYR A 240 -4.53 -13.34 -10.86
C TYR A 240 -5.98 -13.30 -11.38
N THR A 241 -6.83 -14.10 -10.77
CA THR A 241 -8.28 -14.03 -10.98
C THR A 241 -8.91 -13.38 -9.75
N GLU A 242 -9.37 -12.15 -9.90
CA GLU A 242 -10.01 -11.39 -8.84
C GLU A 242 -11.54 -11.60 -8.87
N THR A 243 -12.10 -11.84 -7.69
CA THR A 243 -13.54 -12.07 -7.52
C THR A 243 -14.21 -11.01 -6.62
N VAL A 244 -13.46 -10.01 -6.16
CA VAL A 244 -13.94 -8.97 -5.25
C VAL A 244 -13.63 -7.57 -5.80
N GLY A 245 -14.65 -6.76 -5.99
CA GLY A 245 -14.47 -5.38 -6.46
C GLY A 245 -15.71 -4.82 -7.15
N ALA A 246 -15.60 -3.59 -7.65
CA ALA A 246 -16.66 -2.96 -8.43
C ALA A 246 -16.86 -3.70 -9.76
N GLY A 247 -18.07 -4.14 -10.05
CA GLY A 247 -18.41 -4.93 -11.25
C GLY A 247 -17.82 -6.35 -11.27
N ILE A 248 -17.20 -6.80 -10.18
CA ILE A 248 -16.51 -8.09 -10.06
C ILE A 248 -17.21 -8.97 -9.01
N SER A 249 -17.32 -10.26 -9.34
CA SER A 249 -17.86 -11.28 -8.44
C SER A 249 -17.33 -12.66 -8.84
N GLU A 250 -17.64 -13.70 -8.07
CA GLU A 250 -17.33 -15.10 -8.43
C GLU A 250 -17.96 -15.53 -9.77
N LYS A 251 -19.13 -14.95 -10.10
CA LYS A 251 -19.82 -15.22 -11.38
C LYS A 251 -19.31 -14.36 -12.53
N ASN A 252 -18.64 -13.26 -12.23
CA ASN A 252 -18.06 -12.34 -13.20
C ASN A 252 -16.66 -11.92 -12.71
N PRO A 253 -15.67 -12.83 -12.71
CA PRO A 253 -14.32 -12.53 -12.26
C PRO A 253 -13.57 -11.64 -13.27
N ALA A 254 -12.53 -10.97 -12.80
CA ALA A 254 -11.59 -10.23 -13.64
C ALA A 254 -10.22 -10.94 -13.64
N HIS A 255 -9.66 -11.19 -14.82
CA HIS A 255 -8.31 -11.75 -14.98
C HIS A 255 -7.29 -10.63 -15.08
N ILE A 256 -6.68 -10.26 -13.94
CA ILE A 256 -5.83 -9.09 -13.80
C ILE A 256 -4.51 -9.44 -13.08
N LEU A 257 -3.82 -8.47 -12.51
CA LEU A 257 -2.51 -8.65 -11.89
C LEU A 257 -2.61 -8.86 -10.38
N ALA A 258 -1.78 -9.75 -9.82
CA ALA A 258 -1.54 -9.86 -8.38
C ALA A 258 -0.28 -9.10 -7.96
N TYR A 259 -0.33 -8.46 -6.78
CA TYR A 259 0.81 -7.87 -6.07
C TYR A 259 0.46 -7.68 -4.58
N ARG A 260 1.39 -7.13 -3.79
CA ARG A 260 1.13 -6.81 -2.36
C ARG A 260 0.74 -5.34 -2.22
N TYR A 261 -0.45 -5.09 -1.67
CA TYR A 261 -0.93 -3.73 -1.43
C TYR A 261 -2.16 -3.68 -0.51
N PRO A 262 -2.21 -2.72 0.43
CA PRO A 262 -1.05 -1.93 0.87
C PRO A 262 -0.04 -2.78 1.62
N ALA A 263 1.20 -2.29 1.69
CA ALA A 263 2.23 -2.82 2.57
C ALA A 263 2.52 -1.82 3.69
N MET A 264 2.60 -2.30 4.92
CA MET A 264 3.09 -1.54 6.07
C MET A 264 4.61 -1.51 5.99
N VAL A 265 5.18 -0.33 5.82
CA VAL A 265 6.61 -0.12 5.60
C VAL A 265 7.14 0.91 6.59
N VAL A 266 8.35 0.67 7.06
CA VAL A 266 9.10 1.53 7.98
C VAL A 266 10.51 1.79 7.44
N ARG A 267 11.23 2.73 8.04
CA ARG A 267 12.67 2.85 7.84
C ARG A 267 13.40 1.65 8.46
N ALA A 268 14.60 1.34 7.98
CA ALA A 268 15.41 0.24 8.49
C ALA A 268 15.85 0.45 9.95
N ASP A 269 15.99 1.71 10.39
CA ASP A 269 16.37 2.12 11.73
C ASP A 269 15.17 2.32 12.69
N ALA A 270 13.97 1.91 12.29
CA ALA A 270 12.79 1.92 13.17
C ALA A 270 13.04 1.07 14.43
N ASP A 271 12.49 1.48 15.57
CA ASP A 271 12.63 0.72 16.81
C ASP A 271 12.06 -0.69 16.69
N GLU A 272 12.89 -1.70 17.00
CA GLU A 272 12.52 -3.11 16.84
C GLU A 272 11.33 -3.51 17.73
N LYS A 273 11.23 -2.94 18.94
CA LYS A 273 10.11 -3.22 19.85
C LYS A 273 8.82 -2.64 19.31
N MET A 274 8.87 -1.42 18.77
CA MET A 274 7.72 -0.79 18.12
C MET A 274 7.25 -1.60 16.92
N VAL A 275 8.14 -2.05 16.04
CA VAL A 275 7.77 -2.86 14.87
C VAL A 275 7.21 -4.22 15.28
N TYR A 276 7.84 -4.88 16.27
CA TYR A 276 7.31 -6.13 16.83
C TYR A 276 5.90 -5.92 17.41
N ALA A 277 5.70 -4.85 18.18
CA ALA A 277 4.39 -4.52 18.77
C ALA A 277 3.35 -4.19 17.67
N ALA A 278 3.75 -3.52 16.59
CA ALA A 278 2.86 -3.18 15.48
C ALA A 278 2.35 -4.43 14.75
N ILE A 279 3.22 -5.37 14.40
CA ILE A 279 2.79 -6.62 13.73
C ILE A 279 1.99 -7.53 14.67
N LYS A 280 2.37 -7.59 15.94
CA LYS A 280 1.61 -8.31 16.97
C LYS A 280 0.21 -7.70 17.14
N GLY A 281 0.13 -6.38 17.20
CA GLY A 281 -1.13 -5.65 17.27
C GLY A 281 -2.00 -5.90 16.04
N LEU A 282 -1.43 -5.92 14.84
CA LEU A 282 -2.14 -6.26 13.60
C LEU A 282 -2.80 -7.65 13.70
N ASP A 283 -2.09 -8.64 14.20
CA ASP A 283 -2.59 -10.02 14.38
C ASP A 283 -3.67 -10.08 15.46
N GLN A 284 -3.42 -9.52 16.64
CA GLN A 284 -4.32 -9.57 17.78
C GLN A 284 -5.64 -8.83 17.55
N THR A 285 -5.62 -7.74 16.78
CA THR A 285 -6.82 -6.95 16.45
C THR A 285 -7.51 -7.39 15.16
N TYR A 286 -7.05 -8.45 14.48
CA TYR A 286 -7.63 -8.92 13.23
C TYR A 286 -9.14 -9.12 13.31
N GLY A 287 -9.64 -9.70 14.38
CA GLY A 287 -11.08 -9.88 14.62
C GLY A 287 -11.89 -8.59 14.62
N LEU A 288 -11.28 -7.44 14.97
CA LEU A 288 -11.95 -6.15 15.05
C LEU A 288 -12.10 -5.47 13.69
N TYR A 289 -11.17 -5.73 12.76
CA TYR A 289 -11.15 -5.00 11.48
C TYR A 289 -11.38 -5.88 10.23
N GLN A 290 -11.30 -7.22 10.33
CA GLN A 290 -11.37 -8.12 9.16
C GLN A 290 -12.61 -7.94 8.28
N ASN A 291 -13.69 -7.39 8.82
CA ASN A 291 -14.96 -7.15 8.12
C ASN A 291 -15.20 -5.67 7.80
N ALA A 292 -14.24 -4.77 8.05
CA ALA A 292 -14.42 -3.34 7.83
C ALA A 292 -14.59 -2.98 6.34
N THR A 293 -13.97 -3.73 5.44
CA THR A 293 -14.21 -3.68 3.99
C THR A 293 -14.29 -5.09 3.41
N LYS A 294 -14.73 -5.21 2.15
CA LYS A 294 -14.88 -6.52 1.47
C LYS A 294 -13.58 -7.31 1.34
N ILE A 295 -12.42 -6.68 1.54
CA ILE A 295 -11.10 -7.31 1.34
C ILE A 295 -10.21 -7.33 2.59
N MET A 296 -10.69 -6.79 3.73
CA MET A 296 -9.89 -6.76 4.97
C MET A 296 -9.54 -8.14 5.50
N TYR A 297 -10.30 -9.19 5.16
CA TYR A 297 -9.96 -10.58 5.49
C TYR A 297 -8.56 -10.99 4.95
N ARG A 298 -8.06 -10.34 3.89
CA ARG A 298 -6.72 -10.59 3.32
C ARG A 298 -5.57 -10.08 4.20
N TRP A 299 -5.87 -9.37 5.28
CA TRP A 299 -4.89 -8.96 6.29
C TRP A 299 -4.60 -10.06 7.33
N LYS A 300 -5.22 -11.25 7.18
CA LYS A 300 -4.84 -12.39 7.98
C LYS A 300 -3.33 -12.59 7.91
N LEU A 301 -2.68 -12.77 9.09
CA LEU A 301 -1.22 -12.68 9.16
C LEU A 301 -0.52 -13.78 8.34
N GLU A 302 -1.14 -14.96 8.21
CA GLU A 302 -0.67 -16.06 7.37
C GLU A 302 -0.50 -15.65 5.89
N ASP A 303 -1.30 -14.70 5.43
CA ASP A 303 -1.23 -14.15 4.06
C ASP A 303 -0.39 -12.87 4.03
N ALA A 304 -0.64 -11.94 4.95
CA ALA A 304 -0.03 -10.61 4.95
C ALA A 304 1.41 -10.61 5.48
N GLY A 305 1.80 -11.58 6.29
CA GLY A 305 3.14 -11.71 6.89
C GLY A 305 4.15 -12.48 6.05
N THR A 306 3.84 -12.79 4.79
CA THR A 306 4.72 -13.60 3.93
C THR A 306 5.38 -12.77 2.83
N PRO A 307 6.61 -13.16 2.38
CA PRO A 307 7.15 -12.66 1.12
C PRO A 307 6.19 -13.00 -0.08
N ALA A 308 6.30 -12.45 -1.29
CA ALA A 308 7.23 -11.45 -1.71
C ALA A 308 6.59 -10.06 -1.60
N ILE A 309 7.24 -9.20 -0.85
CA ILE A 309 6.92 -7.78 -0.75
C ILE A 309 8.02 -6.98 -1.47
N ASP A 310 7.82 -5.69 -1.62
CA ASP A 310 8.74 -4.84 -2.38
C ASP A 310 10.11 -4.69 -1.72
N VAL A 311 10.19 -4.74 -0.38
CA VAL A 311 11.39 -4.53 0.41
C VAL A 311 11.58 -5.63 1.45
N PRO A 312 12.81 -5.84 1.98
CA PRO A 312 13.03 -6.84 3.02
C PRO A 312 12.24 -6.52 4.29
N PHE A 313 11.93 -7.56 5.06
CA PHE A 313 11.22 -7.42 6.32
C PHE A 313 12.10 -6.86 7.43
N HIS A 314 11.46 -6.13 8.35
CA HIS A 314 12.12 -5.61 9.55
C HIS A 314 12.39 -6.74 10.55
N PRO A 315 13.54 -6.73 11.29
CA PRO A 315 13.83 -7.76 12.30
C PRO A 315 12.72 -7.96 13.33
N GLY A 316 12.12 -6.89 13.83
CA GLY A 316 10.98 -6.96 14.76
C GLY A 316 9.76 -7.69 14.19
N ALA A 317 9.47 -7.50 12.90
CA ALA A 317 8.41 -8.24 12.22
C ALA A 317 8.77 -9.73 12.07
N ILE A 318 9.98 -10.03 11.61
CA ILE A 318 10.47 -11.40 11.45
C ILE A 318 10.42 -12.15 12.79
N ARG A 319 10.78 -11.51 13.89
CA ARG A 319 10.72 -12.11 15.23
C ARG A 319 9.31 -12.59 15.56
N TYR A 320 8.30 -11.74 15.40
CA TYR A 320 6.91 -12.12 15.66
C TYR A 320 6.41 -13.20 14.70
N LEU A 321 6.73 -13.10 13.41
CA LEU A 321 6.37 -14.11 12.41
C LEU A 321 6.97 -15.48 12.69
N LYS A 322 8.20 -15.55 13.25
CA LYS A 322 8.83 -16.79 13.73
C LYS A 322 8.08 -17.35 14.95
N GLU A 323 7.71 -16.53 15.92
CA GLU A 323 6.93 -16.92 17.08
C GLU A 323 5.55 -17.50 16.67
N ARG A 324 4.94 -16.95 15.61
CA ARG A 324 3.67 -17.45 15.05
C ARG A 324 3.84 -18.68 14.14
N GLY A 325 5.07 -19.15 13.90
CA GLY A 325 5.35 -20.27 12.99
C GLY A 325 5.10 -19.97 11.49
N ILE A 326 4.97 -18.70 11.13
CA ILE A 326 4.72 -18.26 9.74
C ILE A 326 6.03 -18.11 8.95
N TRP A 327 7.11 -17.69 9.62
CA TRP A 327 8.39 -17.41 8.96
C TRP A 327 9.20 -18.69 8.74
N THR A 328 9.37 -19.10 7.49
CA THR A 328 10.09 -20.29 7.08
C THR A 328 11.57 -20.01 6.72
N ALA A 329 12.36 -21.06 6.52
CA ALA A 329 13.72 -20.94 6.01
C ALA A 329 13.75 -20.35 4.58
N GLU A 330 12.75 -20.66 3.75
CA GLU A 330 12.60 -20.07 2.42
C GLU A 330 12.33 -18.56 2.50
N HIS A 331 11.44 -18.12 3.40
CA HIS A 331 11.19 -16.71 3.67
C HIS A 331 12.46 -15.99 4.14
N GLN A 332 13.25 -16.62 4.99
CA GLN A 332 14.53 -16.06 5.43
C GLN A 332 15.52 -15.93 4.26
N SER A 333 15.65 -16.96 3.42
CA SER A 333 16.52 -16.91 2.24
C SER A 333 16.11 -15.80 1.27
N TRP A 334 14.83 -15.64 1.01
CA TRP A 334 14.31 -14.54 0.21
C TRP A 334 14.68 -13.18 0.82
N ASN A 335 14.48 -13.03 2.13
CA ASN A 335 14.77 -11.78 2.84
C ASN A 335 16.28 -11.42 2.79
N ASP A 336 17.14 -12.41 2.97
CA ASP A 336 18.60 -12.23 2.92
C ASP A 336 19.05 -11.80 1.52
N GLN A 337 18.48 -12.39 0.48
CA GLN A 337 18.72 -11.98 -0.92
C GLN A 337 18.27 -10.55 -1.17
N ARG A 338 17.11 -10.14 -0.63
CA ARG A 338 16.63 -8.76 -0.73
C ARG A 338 17.51 -7.77 0.00
N LEU A 339 17.99 -8.13 1.19
CA LEU A 339 18.96 -7.33 1.95
C LEU A 339 20.29 -7.19 1.20
N ALA A 340 20.83 -8.29 0.66
CA ALA A 340 22.07 -8.26 -0.12
C ALA A 340 21.93 -7.34 -1.33
N ARG A 341 20.78 -7.43 -2.05
CA ARG A 341 20.46 -6.57 -3.18
C ARG A 341 20.42 -5.09 -2.79
N LEU A 342 19.68 -4.73 -1.75
CA LEU A 342 19.57 -3.36 -1.27
C LEU A 342 20.92 -2.80 -0.83
N ASN A 343 21.71 -3.59 -0.10
CA ASN A 343 23.05 -3.20 0.36
C ASN A 343 24.01 -2.97 -0.82
N ALA A 344 23.99 -3.82 -1.84
CA ALA A 344 24.79 -3.63 -3.06
C ALA A 344 24.44 -2.31 -3.76
N LEU A 345 23.16 -2.01 -3.93
CA LEU A 345 22.70 -0.77 -4.53
C LEU A 345 23.13 0.46 -3.71
N ARG A 346 22.92 0.42 -2.40
CA ARG A 346 23.29 1.51 -1.50
C ARG A 346 24.82 1.75 -1.45
N SER A 347 25.62 0.70 -1.53
CA SER A 347 27.09 0.83 -1.56
C SER A 347 27.62 1.41 -2.87
N GLU A 348 26.89 1.22 -3.97
CA GLU A 348 27.27 1.75 -5.28
C GLU A 348 26.80 3.20 -5.53
N TRP A 349 25.75 3.64 -4.82
CA TRP A 349 25.18 4.98 -4.98
C TRP A 349 26.20 6.13 -4.78
N PRO A 350 27.04 6.17 -3.73
CA PRO A 350 28.04 7.23 -3.56
C PRO A 350 29.02 7.33 -4.72
N LYS A 351 29.36 6.21 -5.38
CA LYS A 351 30.26 6.17 -6.55
C LYS A 351 29.59 6.82 -7.76
N ALA A 352 28.28 6.51 -7.97
CA ALA A 352 27.50 7.15 -9.01
C ALA A 352 27.38 8.66 -8.77
N ILE A 353 27.14 9.11 -7.54
CA ILE A 353 27.11 10.53 -7.17
C ILE A 353 28.44 11.21 -7.50
N ALA A 354 29.56 10.59 -7.16
CA ALA A 354 30.90 11.13 -7.47
C ALA A 354 31.14 11.25 -8.97
N GLN A 355 30.81 10.21 -9.74
CA GLN A 355 30.95 10.20 -11.21
C GLN A 355 30.01 11.20 -11.90
N GLY A 356 28.82 11.37 -11.37
CA GLY A 356 27.79 12.25 -11.92
C GLY A 356 27.93 13.72 -11.53
N LYS A 357 28.98 14.13 -10.82
CA LYS A 357 29.18 15.52 -10.42
C LYS A 357 29.19 16.47 -11.64
N GLY A 358 28.34 17.51 -11.59
CA GLY A 358 28.20 18.50 -12.67
C GLY A 358 27.37 18.05 -13.88
N LYS A 359 26.81 16.84 -13.87
CA LYS A 359 25.95 16.33 -14.94
C LYS A 359 24.49 16.75 -14.73
N SER A 360 23.70 16.77 -15.81
CA SER A 360 22.23 16.94 -15.71
C SER A 360 21.58 15.77 -14.97
N ASP A 361 20.31 15.91 -14.57
CA ASP A 361 19.58 14.83 -13.90
C ASP A 361 19.37 13.62 -14.83
N GLU A 362 19.19 13.84 -16.13
CA GLU A 362 19.07 12.77 -17.14
C GLU A 362 20.40 12.01 -17.33
N GLU A 363 21.52 12.74 -17.47
CA GLU A 363 22.85 12.13 -17.54
C GLU A 363 23.18 11.36 -16.26
N PHE A 364 22.80 11.91 -15.11
CA PHE A 364 23.02 11.24 -13.84
C PHE A 364 22.18 9.96 -13.72
N ALA A 365 20.93 9.97 -14.15
CA ALA A 365 20.10 8.76 -14.15
C ALA A 365 20.70 7.63 -14.99
N ALA A 366 21.30 7.98 -16.16
CA ALA A 366 22.00 7.01 -16.99
C ALA A 366 23.28 6.47 -16.32
N ILE A 367 24.06 7.31 -15.63
CA ILE A 367 25.21 6.90 -14.84
C ILE A 367 24.79 5.96 -13.72
N TRP A 368 23.73 6.33 -12.99
CA TRP A 368 23.20 5.51 -11.92
C TRP A 368 22.74 4.13 -12.42
N GLU A 369 22.05 4.07 -13.55
CA GLU A 369 21.59 2.80 -14.10
C GLU A 369 22.77 1.86 -14.43
N GLN A 370 23.89 2.39 -14.95
CA GLN A 370 25.11 1.59 -15.17
C GLN A 370 25.68 1.02 -13.84
N HIS A 371 25.77 1.86 -12.80
CA HIS A 371 26.23 1.44 -11.48
C HIS A 371 25.26 0.42 -10.86
N ARG A 372 23.96 0.63 -11.03
CA ARG A 372 22.90 -0.28 -10.56
C ARG A 372 23.02 -1.66 -11.20
N LEU A 373 23.13 -1.72 -12.51
CA LEU A 373 23.28 -2.98 -13.25
C LEU A 373 24.57 -3.71 -12.86
N LYS A 374 25.67 -2.99 -12.66
CA LYS A 374 26.94 -3.55 -12.16
C LYS A 374 26.76 -4.15 -10.76
N ALA A 375 26.15 -3.42 -9.82
CA ALA A 375 25.89 -3.90 -8.47
C ALA A 375 25.06 -5.20 -8.48
N LEU A 376 24.02 -5.24 -9.30
CA LEU A 376 23.12 -6.40 -9.42
C LEU A 376 23.78 -7.58 -10.15
N GLY A 377 24.69 -7.31 -11.11
CA GLY A 377 25.46 -8.35 -11.81
C GLY A 377 26.41 -9.10 -10.88
N SER A 378 26.89 -8.46 -9.81
CA SER A 378 27.79 -9.09 -8.82
C SER A 378 27.09 -10.02 -7.82
N LEU A 379 25.75 -10.07 -7.83
CA LEU A 379 24.93 -10.91 -6.94
C LEU A 379 24.49 -12.25 -7.60
N LYS A 380 24.93 -12.52 -8.81
CA LYS A 380 24.61 -13.74 -9.58
C LYS A 380 25.52 -14.88 -9.24
#